data_89250f01eceed29dc6fa0c971dca3597
#
_entry.id   89250f01eceed29dc6fa0c971dca3597
#
_cell.length_a   1.000
_cell.length_b   1.000
_cell.length_c   1.000
_cell.angle_alpha   90.00
_cell.angle_beta   90.00
_cell.angle_gamma   90.00
#
_symmetry.space_group_name_H-M   'P 1'
#
loop_
_entity.id
_entity.type
_entity.pdbx_description
1 polymer ?
#
loop_
_entity_poly.entity_id
_entity_poly.type
_entity_poly.pdbx_seq_one_letter_code
_entity_poly.pdbx_strand_id
1 'polypeptide(L)'
;MKNNMIFNTAKVVMAALTLGAMTTACSDWDDHYDANGTVTGSATSTLWENISANNDLSEFAALAKKAGYDKVLSNSQTYTVWAPLNGSFDYETLNNMDLATMKKQFMQNHVAHFNYPASGSVDESVYMINEKMKKFVGNGTYTMGGLELVQPNIPNSNGTLHAINGKLDFGFNIYESINANDYPLDSVSAYFAKYDKKSLDVENSVKGPVVDGQITYLDSVLVEYNALANSMNAYINNEDSNYTMILPTNETWIEKKQYVDEFLDYLPSYQYSKNFYDKLDSIKKSTDRELIDNAYLADSLSHLLMVANLAFNNNRGDNVKLNKLQTGQTLQADSLVSTVGLKFYSEDAADLFKDAKRIDKSNGAVWVTNSLG
;
A
#
# COMPACT_ATOMS: atom_id res chain seq x y z
N MET A 1 -45.88 40.72 28.64
CA MET A 1 -45.54 40.93 27.22
C MET A 1 -44.21 41.65 26.98
N LYS A 2 -43.56 42.27 27.96
CA LYS A 2 -42.21 42.91 27.71
C LYS A 2 -41.02 42.02 27.72
N ASN A 3 -41.05 40.82 28.33
CA ASN A 3 -39.90 39.94 28.40
C ASN A 3 -39.63 39.10 27.13
N ASN A 4 -40.65 38.88 26.29
CA ASN A 4 -40.45 38.08 25.06
C ASN A 4 -39.84 38.88 23.92
N MET A 5 -39.88 40.20 23.99
CA MET A 5 -39.33 41.08 22.93
C MET A 5 -37.80 41.21 23.05
N ILE A 6 -37.29 41.22 24.30
CA ILE A 6 -35.85 41.30 24.56
C ILE A 6 -35.12 39.98 24.17
N PHE A 7 -35.77 38.81 24.40
CA PHE A 7 -35.21 37.52 24.03
C PHE A 7 -35.18 37.31 22.51
N ASN A 8 -36.15 37.83 21.78
CA ASN A 8 -36.12 37.69 20.31
C ASN A 8 -35.11 38.63 19.67
N THR A 9 -34.89 39.83 20.24
CA THR A 9 -33.86 40.76 19.71
C THR A 9 -32.45 40.24 19.98
N ALA A 10 -32.20 39.60 21.12
CA ALA A 10 -30.92 38.98 21.44
C ALA A 10 -30.60 37.78 20.52
N LYS A 11 -31.62 36.97 20.17
CA LYS A 11 -31.44 35.85 19.22
C LYS A 11 -31.16 36.31 17.80
N VAL A 12 -31.77 37.38 17.35
CA VAL A 12 -31.54 37.95 16.00
C VAL A 12 -30.16 38.62 15.93
N VAL A 13 -29.71 39.31 16.99
CA VAL A 13 -28.37 39.89 17.05
C VAL A 13 -27.28 38.81 17.12
N MET A 14 -27.52 37.69 17.85
CA MET A 14 -26.56 36.57 17.89
C MET A 14 -26.50 35.79 16.58
N ALA A 15 -27.63 35.63 15.87
CA ALA A 15 -27.67 35.04 14.55
C ALA A 15 -26.98 35.92 13.48
N ALA A 16 -27.10 37.24 13.59
CA ALA A 16 -26.43 38.18 12.69
C ALA A 16 -24.90 38.22 12.93
N LEU A 17 -24.47 38.10 14.19
CA LEU A 17 -23.04 38.04 14.53
C LEU A 17 -22.38 36.71 14.11
N THR A 18 -23.10 35.59 14.12
CA THR A 18 -22.58 34.30 13.62
C THR A 18 -22.53 34.23 12.11
N LEU A 19 -23.44 34.87 11.38
CA LEU A 19 -23.36 34.98 9.93
C LEU A 19 -22.26 35.95 9.48
N GLY A 20 -21.93 36.99 10.23
CA GLY A 20 -20.83 37.92 9.93
C GLY A 20 -19.46 37.33 10.16
N ALA A 21 -19.32 36.35 11.06
CA ALA A 21 -18.04 35.64 11.32
C ALA A 21 -17.73 34.58 10.30
N MET A 22 -18.73 34.07 9.55
CA MET A 22 -18.49 33.05 8.49
C MET A 22 -18.05 33.67 7.14
N THR A 23 -18.26 34.97 6.93
CA THR A 23 -17.83 35.62 5.68
C THR A 23 -16.42 36.14 5.72
N THR A 24 -15.80 36.29 6.91
CA THR A 24 -14.40 36.67 7.03
C THR A 24 -13.43 35.46 6.97
N ALA A 25 -13.93 34.23 7.17
CA ALA A 25 -13.11 33.02 7.03
C ALA A 25 -12.79 32.66 5.57
N CYS A 26 -13.53 33.20 4.59
CA CYS A 26 -13.25 32.95 3.17
C CYS A 26 -12.26 33.97 2.56
N SER A 27 -12.02 35.12 3.20
CA SER A 27 -11.06 36.10 2.68
C SER A 27 -9.61 35.88 3.12
N ASP A 28 -9.43 35.10 4.21
CA ASP A 28 -8.09 34.76 4.72
C ASP A 28 -7.40 33.64 3.90
N TRP A 29 -8.16 32.97 3.04
CA TRP A 29 -7.63 31.91 2.18
C TRP A 29 -6.85 32.45 0.99
N ASP A 30 -7.28 33.58 0.45
CA ASP A 30 -6.57 34.21 -0.69
C ASP A 30 -5.25 34.88 -0.25
N ASP A 31 -5.14 35.37 1.00
CA ASP A 31 -3.94 36.03 1.50
C ASP A 31 -2.79 35.06 1.85
N HIS A 32 -3.08 33.75 2.05
CA HIS A 32 -2.05 32.75 2.31
C HIS A 32 -1.34 32.25 1.05
N TYR A 33 -1.92 32.48 -0.14
CA TYR A 33 -1.34 32.05 -1.41
C TYR A 33 -0.50 33.11 -2.12
N ASP A 34 -0.55 34.38 -1.68
CA ASP A 34 0.15 35.50 -2.33
C ASP A 34 1.59 35.76 -1.84
N ALA A 35 2.08 34.96 -0.90
CA ALA A 35 3.44 35.17 -0.36
C ALA A 35 4.48 34.30 -1.07
N ASN A 36 4.97 34.77 -2.15
CA ASN A 36 6.27 34.57 -2.84
C ASN A 36 6.16 34.16 -4.31
N GLY A 37 6.14 35.17 -5.16
CA GLY A 37 6.79 35.26 -6.47
C GLY A 37 6.66 34.10 -7.45
N THR A 38 6.04 34.37 -8.63
CA THR A 38 5.95 33.53 -9.83
C THR A 38 5.16 32.22 -9.71
N VAL A 39 4.01 32.25 -9.06
CA VAL A 39 3.05 31.14 -9.18
C VAL A 39 2.34 31.27 -10.54
N THR A 40 2.65 30.38 -11.48
CA THR A 40 2.02 30.29 -12.79
C THR A 40 0.77 29.40 -12.77
N GLY A 41 -0.07 29.53 -11.77
CA GLY A 41 -1.35 28.81 -11.64
C GLY A 41 -2.50 29.79 -11.43
N SER A 42 -3.71 29.35 -11.75
CA SER A 42 -4.93 30.10 -11.51
C SER A 42 -5.82 29.31 -10.53
N ALA A 43 -6.24 29.94 -9.44
CA ALA A 43 -7.18 29.37 -8.48
C ALA A 43 -8.56 29.04 -9.10
N THR A 44 -8.85 29.55 -10.28
CA THR A 44 -10.09 29.27 -11.03
C THR A 44 -9.96 28.08 -11.99
N SER A 45 -8.74 27.62 -12.27
CA SER A 45 -8.46 26.49 -13.14
C SER A 45 -8.33 25.20 -12.32
N THR A 46 -8.70 24.09 -12.93
CA THR A 46 -8.52 22.76 -12.32
C THR A 46 -7.04 22.37 -12.28
N LEU A 47 -6.71 21.36 -11.48
CA LEU A 47 -5.38 20.74 -11.47
C LEU A 47 -4.93 20.33 -12.87
N TRP A 48 -5.82 19.71 -13.66
CA TRP A 48 -5.50 19.31 -15.01
C TRP A 48 -5.19 20.51 -15.95
N GLU A 49 -6.01 21.56 -15.90
CA GLU A 49 -5.80 22.76 -16.72
C GLU A 49 -4.46 23.41 -16.41
N ASN A 50 -4.10 23.55 -15.13
CA ASN A 50 -2.81 24.12 -14.75
C ASN A 50 -1.63 23.21 -15.11
N ILE A 51 -1.73 21.90 -14.89
CA ILE A 51 -0.69 20.95 -15.28
C ILE A 51 -0.47 20.94 -16.79
N SER A 52 -1.56 20.86 -17.56
CA SER A 52 -1.47 20.80 -19.03
C SER A 52 -1.01 22.10 -19.70
N ALA A 53 -1.22 23.23 -19.03
CA ALA A 53 -0.76 24.54 -19.50
C ALA A 53 0.69 24.86 -19.10
N ASN A 54 1.27 24.11 -18.16
CA ASN A 54 2.63 24.36 -17.68
C ASN A 54 3.65 23.61 -18.56
N ASN A 55 4.49 24.38 -19.26
CA ASN A 55 5.52 23.82 -20.14
C ASN A 55 6.54 22.95 -19.39
N ASP A 56 6.84 23.26 -18.12
CA ASP A 56 7.81 22.53 -17.30
C ASP A 56 7.26 21.19 -16.78
N LEU A 57 5.96 20.93 -16.96
CA LEU A 57 5.27 19.71 -16.55
C LEU A 57 4.75 18.89 -17.75
N SER A 58 5.17 19.21 -18.98
CA SER A 58 4.62 18.60 -20.19
C SER A 58 4.83 17.07 -20.27
N GLU A 59 5.95 16.54 -19.73
CA GLU A 59 6.20 15.09 -19.63
C GLU A 59 5.24 14.43 -18.63
N PHE A 60 5.06 15.04 -17.47
CA PHE A 60 4.09 14.58 -16.48
C PHE A 60 2.66 14.64 -17.04
N ALA A 61 2.29 15.72 -17.71
CA ALA A 61 0.98 15.87 -18.36
C ALA A 61 0.71 14.79 -19.41
N ALA A 62 1.73 14.43 -20.21
CA ALA A 62 1.61 13.36 -21.22
C ALA A 62 1.32 12.00 -20.57
N LEU A 63 2.03 11.63 -19.48
CA LEU A 63 1.80 10.41 -18.73
C LEU A 63 0.45 10.42 -18.00
N ALA A 64 0.06 11.57 -17.43
CA ALA A 64 -1.24 11.76 -16.79
C ALA A 64 -2.38 11.52 -17.78
N LYS A 65 -2.29 12.09 -18.98
CA LYS A 65 -3.27 11.87 -20.04
C LYS A 65 -3.32 10.41 -20.51
N LYS A 66 -2.16 9.78 -20.67
CA LYS A 66 -2.05 8.35 -21.01
C LYS A 66 -2.72 7.47 -19.96
N ALA A 67 -2.59 7.82 -18.68
CA ALA A 67 -3.19 7.12 -17.54
C ALA A 67 -4.70 7.42 -17.34
N GLY A 68 -5.27 8.37 -18.11
CA GLY A 68 -6.65 8.84 -17.91
C GLY A 68 -6.86 9.83 -16.77
N TYR A 69 -5.75 10.35 -16.21
CA TYR A 69 -5.76 11.30 -15.09
C TYR A 69 -6.15 12.72 -15.51
N ASP A 70 -6.18 13.02 -16.80
CA ASP A 70 -6.82 14.22 -17.34
C ASP A 70 -8.26 14.37 -16.85
N LYS A 71 -9.02 13.28 -16.77
CA LYS A 71 -10.41 13.25 -16.27
C LYS A 71 -10.47 13.28 -14.75
N VAL A 72 -9.58 12.56 -14.07
CA VAL A 72 -9.50 12.52 -12.61
C VAL A 72 -9.20 13.91 -12.06
N LEU A 73 -8.16 14.57 -12.57
CA LEU A 73 -7.69 15.88 -12.13
C LEU A 73 -8.54 17.07 -12.62
N SER A 74 -9.50 16.82 -13.51
CA SER A 74 -10.55 17.79 -13.89
C SER A 74 -11.82 17.67 -13.04
N ASN A 75 -11.94 16.63 -12.19
CA ASN A 75 -13.11 16.42 -11.36
C ASN A 75 -13.14 17.41 -10.19
N SER A 76 -14.32 17.62 -9.60
CA SER A 76 -14.53 18.50 -8.43
C SER A 76 -13.99 17.93 -7.12
N GLN A 77 -13.52 16.68 -7.09
CA GLN A 77 -12.90 16.08 -5.92
C GLN A 77 -11.55 16.75 -5.65
N THR A 78 -11.23 16.97 -4.36
CA THR A 78 -9.98 17.62 -3.96
C THR A 78 -8.81 16.64 -3.96
N TYR A 79 -7.71 17.05 -4.61
CA TYR A 79 -6.46 16.31 -4.65
C TYR A 79 -5.27 17.21 -4.34
N THR A 80 -4.17 16.58 -3.92
CA THR A 80 -2.84 17.18 -4.00
C THR A 80 -1.99 16.38 -4.97
N VAL A 81 -1.31 17.10 -5.86
CA VAL A 81 -0.43 16.51 -6.87
C VAL A 81 1.01 17.00 -6.63
N TRP A 82 1.96 16.09 -6.55
CA TRP A 82 3.39 16.36 -6.57
C TRP A 82 3.93 15.99 -7.96
N ALA A 83 3.94 16.97 -8.87
CA ALA A 83 4.31 16.76 -10.26
C ALA A 83 5.82 16.91 -10.46
N PRO A 84 6.53 15.90 -10.97
CA PRO A 84 7.94 16.01 -11.31
C PRO A 84 8.15 16.91 -12.53
N LEU A 85 9.18 17.76 -12.47
CA LEU A 85 9.59 18.62 -13.57
C LEU A 85 10.14 17.82 -14.74
N ASN A 86 10.00 18.34 -15.94
CA ASN A 86 10.58 17.77 -17.15
C ASN A 86 12.08 17.51 -16.99
N GLY A 87 12.55 16.36 -17.48
CA GLY A 87 13.96 15.98 -17.42
C GLY A 87 14.46 15.61 -16.02
N SER A 88 13.62 15.66 -14.98
CA SER A 88 13.99 15.23 -13.63
C SER A 88 13.74 13.74 -13.38
N PHE A 89 13.19 13.03 -14.36
CA PHE A 89 12.88 11.59 -14.29
C PHE A 89 12.98 10.96 -15.67
N ASP A 90 13.04 9.63 -15.72
CA ASP A 90 13.11 8.86 -16.97
C ASP A 90 11.70 8.71 -17.59
N TYR A 91 11.34 9.72 -18.39
CA TYR A 91 10.07 9.75 -19.13
C TYR A 91 9.92 8.56 -20.10
N GLU A 92 10.98 8.23 -20.85
CA GLU A 92 10.91 7.20 -21.88
C GLU A 92 10.62 5.82 -21.30
N THR A 93 11.28 5.46 -20.20
CA THR A 93 11.00 4.20 -19.50
C THR A 93 9.55 4.16 -19.02
N LEU A 94 9.04 5.22 -18.39
CA LEU A 94 7.65 5.28 -17.92
C LEU A 94 6.65 5.26 -19.08
N ASN A 95 6.95 5.96 -20.17
CA ASN A 95 6.08 6.00 -21.33
C ASN A 95 6.00 4.63 -22.05
N ASN A 96 7.04 3.83 -21.99
CA ASN A 96 7.07 2.47 -22.57
C ASN A 96 6.60 1.37 -21.61
N MET A 97 6.41 1.70 -20.33
CA MET A 97 5.91 0.77 -19.33
C MET A 97 4.46 0.37 -19.62
N ASP A 98 4.07 -0.83 -19.17
CA ASP A 98 2.67 -1.24 -19.22
C ASP A 98 1.79 -0.25 -18.45
N LEU A 99 0.59 -0.01 -18.97
CA LEU A 99 -0.28 1.06 -18.48
C LEU A 99 -0.69 0.88 -17.01
N ALA A 100 -0.99 -0.34 -16.58
CA ALA A 100 -1.43 -0.60 -15.21
C ALA A 100 -0.29 -0.39 -14.22
N THR A 101 0.90 -0.85 -14.55
CA THR A 101 2.12 -0.65 -13.77
C THR A 101 2.51 0.82 -13.69
N MET A 102 2.53 1.53 -14.83
CA MET A 102 2.82 2.97 -14.87
C MET A 102 1.80 3.76 -14.04
N LYS A 103 0.52 3.43 -14.16
CA LYS A 103 -0.53 4.06 -13.38
C LYS A 103 -0.34 3.86 -11.87
N LYS A 104 -0.11 2.61 -11.41
CA LYS A 104 0.09 2.27 -10.00
C LYS A 104 1.38 2.86 -9.46
N GLN A 105 2.51 2.66 -10.16
CA GLN A 105 3.83 2.99 -9.62
C GLN A 105 4.24 4.45 -9.84
N PHE A 106 3.62 5.15 -10.77
CA PHE A 106 3.93 6.54 -11.06
C PHE A 106 2.74 7.46 -10.80
N MET A 107 1.64 7.37 -11.55
CA MET A 107 0.56 8.37 -11.41
C MET A 107 -0.08 8.35 -10.02
N GLN A 108 -0.51 7.20 -9.55
CA GLN A 108 -1.10 7.06 -8.22
C GLN A 108 -0.10 7.34 -7.09
N ASN A 109 1.20 7.22 -7.36
CA ASN A 109 2.27 7.52 -6.40
C ASN A 109 2.61 9.02 -6.28
N HIS A 110 2.02 9.87 -7.15
CA HIS A 110 2.22 11.32 -7.17
C HIS A 110 0.95 12.10 -6.84
N VAL A 111 -0.15 11.42 -6.54
CA VAL A 111 -1.45 12.03 -6.23
C VAL A 111 -1.96 11.49 -4.91
N ALA A 112 -2.44 12.40 -4.05
CA ALA A 112 -3.14 12.06 -2.82
C ALA A 112 -4.52 12.70 -2.78
N HIS A 113 -5.44 12.07 -2.04
CA HIS A 113 -6.69 12.70 -1.67
C HIS A 113 -6.43 13.84 -0.68
N PHE A 114 -7.36 14.79 -0.63
CA PHE A 114 -7.32 15.96 0.25
C PHE A 114 -6.26 16.99 -0.14
N ASN A 115 -6.22 18.06 0.64
CA ASN A 115 -5.35 19.20 0.42
C ASN A 115 -4.20 19.20 1.43
N TYR A 116 -2.96 19.18 0.94
CA TYR A 116 -1.73 19.20 1.73
C TYR A 116 -0.90 20.42 1.36
N PRO A 117 -1.20 21.60 1.94
CA PRO A 117 -0.44 22.81 1.63
C PRO A 117 0.94 22.81 2.30
N ALA A 118 1.95 23.31 1.59
CA ALA A 118 3.28 23.57 2.13
C ALA A 118 3.28 24.89 2.90
N SER A 119 2.83 24.90 4.15
CA SER A 119 2.68 26.10 4.97
C SER A 119 3.04 25.83 6.43
N GLY A 120 3.82 26.72 7.04
CA GLY A 120 4.28 26.57 8.42
C GLY A 120 5.18 25.35 8.61
N SER A 121 5.08 24.72 9.79
CA SER A 121 5.79 23.47 10.08
C SER A 121 4.92 22.29 9.67
N VAL A 122 5.40 21.48 8.75
CA VAL A 122 4.74 20.27 8.25
C VAL A 122 5.58 19.06 8.66
N ASP A 123 4.95 18.02 9.23
CA ASP A 123 5.53 16.70 9.49
C ASP A 123 4.39 15.66 9.39
N GLU A 124 4.04 15.32 8.16
CA GLU A 124 2.89 14.48 7.87
C GLU A 124 3.30 13.20 7.14
N SER A 125 2.55 12.15 7.39
CA SER A 125 2.57 10.92 6.60
C SER A 125 1.37 10.96 5.66
N VAL A 126 1.63 11.11 4.36
CA VAL A 126 0.61 11.25 3.33
C VAL A 126 0.39 9.90 2.65
N TYR A 127 -0.86 9.45 2.60
CA TYR A 127 -1.24 8.30 1.81
C TYR A 127 -1.52 8.74 0.37
N MET A 128 -0.76 8.15 -0.54
CA MET A 128 -0.97 8.34 -1.97
C MET A 128 -2.17 7.50 -2.43
N ILE A 129 -2.71 7.75 -3.63
CA ILE A 129 -3.86 6.98 -4.15
C ILE A 129 -3.56 5.47 -4.23
N ASN A 130 -2.31 5.08 -4.47
CA ASN A 130 -1.87 3.67 -4.48
C ASN A 130 -1.61 3.09 -3.07
N GLU A 131 -2.09 3.75 -2.01
CA GLU A 131 -1.90 3.39 -0.60
C GLU A 131 -0.46 3.48 -0.08
N LYS A 132 0.51 3.87 -0.92
CA LYS A 132 1.88 4.11 -0.45
C LYS A 132 1.95 5.33 0.45
N MET A 133 2.64 5.18 1.58
CA MET A 133 2.85 6.27 2.51
C MET A 133 4.14 7.03 2.18
N LYS A 134 4.06 8.37 2.12
CA LYS A 134 5.19 9.26 1.89
C LYS A 134 5.28 10.30 3.00
N LYS A 135 6.50 10.66 3.38
CA LYS A 135 6.73 11.74 4.33
C LYS A 135 6.71 13.08 3.63
N PHE A 136 5.84 13.98 4.10
CA PHE A 136 5.78 15.38 3.72
C PHE A 136 6.25 16.23 4.90
N VAL A 137 7.42 16.84 4.79
CA VAL A 137 8.06 17.54 5.90
C VAL A 137 8.68 18.86 5.46
N GLY A 138 8.72 19.83 6.35
CA GLY A 138 9.42 21.09 6.13
C GLY A 138 8.94 22.23 7.02
N ASN A 139 9.68 23.34 6.94
CA ASN A 139 9.36 24.62 7.55
C ASN A 139 10.08 25.71 6.77
N GLY A 140 9.39 26.32 5.79
CA GLY A 140 9.98 27.24 4.82
C GLY A 140 10.54 26.54 3.57
N THR A 141 11.34 25.50 3.72
CA THR A 141 11.69 24.54 2.66
C THR A 141 10.98 23.23 2.93
N TYR A 142 10.36 22.63 1.92
CA TYR A 142 9.54 21.44 2.06
C TYR A 142 10.05 20.32 1.17
N THR A 143 9.89 19.08 1.66
CA THR A 143 10.22 17.88 0.91
C THR A 143 9.07 16.87 0.96
N MET A 144 8.84 16.18 -0.14
CA MET A 144 7.92 15.06 -0.25
C MET A 144 8.70 13.80 -0.62
N GLY A 145 8.64 12.76 0.22
CA GLY A 145 9.41 11.54 0.00
C GLY A 145 10.91 11.77 -0.15
N GLY A 146 11.45 12.82 0.50
CA GLY A 146 12.86 13.24 0.40
C GLY A 146 13.19 14.14 -0.80
N LEU A 147 12.25 14.38 -1.71
CA LEU A 147 12.44 15.31 -2.84
C LEU A 147 11.98 16.71 -2.46
N GLU A 148 12.78 17.71 -2.79
CA GLU A 148 12.46 19.11 -2.52
C GLU A 148 11.31 19.60 -3.43
N LEU A 149 10.40 20.41 -2.84
CA LEU A 149 9.37 21.13 -3.58
C LEU A 149 10.03 22.36 -4.24
N VAL A 150 10.12 22.35 -5.55
CA VAL A 150 10.70 23.45 -6.34
C VAL A 150 9.70 24.60 -6.48
N GLN A 151 8.43 24.25 -6.66
CA GLN A 151 7.32 25.20 -6.72
C GLN A 151 6.18 24.68 -5.83
N PRO A 152 6.13 25.11 -4.57
CA PRO A 152 5.05 24.73 -3.66
C PRO A 152 3.77 25.54 -3.91
N ASN A 153 2.64 24.98 -3.54
CA ASN A 153 1.34 25.68 -3.43
C ASN A 153 0.86 26.38 -4.71
N ILE A 154 1.01 25.75 -5.86
CA ILE A 154 0.38 26.24 -7.09
C ILE A 154 -1.15 26.10 -6.92
N PRO A 155 -1.92 27.20 -6.86
CA PRO A 155 -3.33 27.15 -6.54
C PRO A 155 -4.17 26.60 -7.68
N ASN A 156 -5.21 25.82 -7.33
CA ASN A 156 -6.16 25.22 -8.27
C ASN A 156 -7.56 25.22 -7.65
N SER A 157 -8.58 25.19 -8.47
CA SER A 157 -9.99 25.19 -8.00
C SER A 157 -10.38 23.88 -7.29
N ASN A 158 -9.66 22.77 -7.53
CA ASN A 158 -9.94 21.46 -6.99
C ASN A 158 -8.73 20.82 -6.28
N GLY A 159 -7.83 21.63 -5.71
CA GLY A 159 -6.73 21.10 -4.90
C GLY A 159 -5.44 21.91 -4.98
N THR A 160 -4.34 21.28 -4.59
CA THR A 160 -3.01 21.89 -4.59
C THR A 160 -2.07 21.14 -5.51
N LEU A 161 -1.28 21.90 -6.27
CA LEU A 161 -0.21 21.38 -7.10
C LEU A 161 1.14 21.81 -6.52
N HIS A 162 2.04 20.86 -6.39
CA HIS A 162 3.45 21.09 -6.08
C HIS A 162 4.32 20.58 -7.22
N ALA A 163 5.31 21.35 -7.66
CA ALA A 163 6.34 20.85 -8.56
C ALA A 163 7.55 20.36 -7.75
N ILE A 164 8.04 19.16 -8.09
CA ILE A 164 9.17 18.50 -7.42
C ILE A 164 10.29 18.21 -8.42
N ASN A 165 11.54 18.14 -7.92
CA ASN A 165 12.69 17.81 -8.74
C ASN A 165 13.02 16.31 -8.63
N GLY A 166 12.26 15.47 -9.33
CA GLY A 166 12.44 14.03 -9.37
C GLY A 166 11.13 13.25 -9.24
N LYS A 167 11.19 11.98 -9.56
CA LYS A 167 10.10 11.02 -9.40
C LYS A 167 10.08 10.48 -7.97
N LEU A 168 8.91 10.51 -7.30
CA LEU A 168 8.74 9.84 -6.01
C LEU A 168 9.02 8.34 -6.15
N ASP A 169 9.88 7.81 -5.30
CA ASP A 169 10.16 6.39 -5.26
C ASP A 169 8.87 5.61 -4.92
N PHE A 170 8.58 4.55 -5.68
CA PHE A 170 7.42 3.72 -5.40
C PHE A 170 7.61 2.93 -4.11
N GLY A 171 8.80 2.36 -3.90
CA GLY A 171 9.13 1.57 -2.73
C GLY A 171 8.26 0.31 -2.63
N PHE A 172 8.78 -0.84 -3.10
CA PHE A 172 8.06 -2.09 -2.96
C PHE A 172 7.87 -2.48 -1.49
N ASN A 173 6.68 -2.92 -1.11
CA ASN A 173 6.46 -3.61 0.16
C ASN A 173 6.86 -5.09 0.05
N ILE A 174 6.76 -5.82 1.16
CA ILE A 174 7.18 -7.24 1.20
C ILE A 174 6.36 -8.07 0.21
N TYR A 175 5.04 -7.88 0.13
CA TYR A 175 4.17 -8.60 -0.80
C TYR A 175 4.54 -8.36 -2.26
N GLU A 176 4.67 -7.12 -2.64
CA GLU A 176 5.02 -6.73 -4.02
C GLU A 176 6.41 -7.24 -4.42
N SER A 177 7.36 -7.28 -3.47
CA SER A 177 8.72 -7.73 -3.75
C SER A 177 8.83 -9.24 -3.95
N ILE A 178 7.97 -10.06 -3.34
CA ILE A 178 7.91 -11.50 -3.59
C ILE A 178 7.52 -11.75 -5.05
N ASN A 179 6.63 -10.93 -5.60
CA ASN A 179 6.09 -11.09 -6.96
C ASN A 179 6.91 -10.36 -8.03
N ALA A 180 7.84 -9.47 -7.66
CA ALA A 180 8.58 -8.63 -8.60
C ALA A 180 9.76 -9.34 -9.31
N ASN A 181 10.00 -10.61 -9.05
CA ASN A 181 11.15 -11.39 -9.56
C ASN A 181 12.53 -10.76 -9.26
N ASP A 182 12.62 -9.92 -8.22
CA ASP A 182 13.88 -9.25 -7.86
C ASP A 182 14.92 -10.19 -7.25
N TYR A 183 14.52 -11.43 -6.97
CA TYR A 183 15.35 -12.43 -6.31
C TYR A 183 15.17 -13.80 -6.97
N PRO A 184 16.13 -14.72 -6.80
CA PRO A 184 15.98 -16.13 -7.23
C PRO A 184 15.03 -16.88 -6.28
N LEU A 185 13.76 -16.46 -6.23
CA LEU A 185 12.69 -16.99 -5.36
C LEU A 185 11.55 -17.60 -6.17
N ASP A 186 11.83 -18.08 -7.39
CA ASP A 186 10.80 -18.59 -8.30
C ASP A 186 9.87 -19.61 -7.64
N SER A 187 10.41 -20.52 -6.83
CA SER A 187 9.63 -21.53 -6.11
C SER A 187 8.73 -20.92 -5.04
N VAL A 188 9.24 -19.98 -4.24
CA VAL A 188 8.49 -19.26 -3.21
C VAL A 188 7.45 -18.36 -3.86
N SER A 189 7.83 -17.57 -4.85
CA SER A 189 6.94 -16.67 -5.59
C SER A 189 5.79 -17.44 -6.24
N ALA A 190 6.08 -18.56 -6.91
CA ALA A 190 5.09 -19.42 -7.52
C ALA A 190 4.12 -20.04 -6.49
N TYR A 191 4.61 -20.36 -5.30
CA TYR A 191 3.76 -20.87 -4.22
C TYR A 191 2.84 -19.77 -3.66
N PHE A 192 3.38 -18.59 -3.34
CA PHE A 192 2.58 -17.47 -2.84
C PHE A 192 1.53 -17.01 -3.86
N ALA A 193 1.87 -16.93 -5.14
CA ALA A 193 0.99 -16.49 -6.21
C ALA A 193 -0.33 -17.27 -6.30
N LYS A 194 -0.35 -18.55 -5.86
CA LYS A 194 -1.58 -19.37 -5.81
C LYS A 194 -2.65 -18.76 -4.87
N TYR A 195 -2.24 -17.96 -3.91
CA TYR A 195 -3.09 -17.38 -2.88
C TYR A 195 -3.32 -15.88 -3.05
N ASP A 196 -2.84 -15.30 -4.13
CA ASP A 196 -3.04 -13.89 -4.42
C ASP A 196 -4.49 -13.58 -4.70
N LYS A 197 -4.96 -12.49 -4.12
CA LYS A 197 -6.31 -11.96 -4.27
C LYS A 197 -6.24 -10.49 -4.60
N LYS A 198 -7.29 -10.02 -5.29
CA LYS A 198 -7.50 -8.61 -5.58
C LYS A 198 -8.91 -8.23 -5.16
N SER A 199 -9.04 -7.07 -4.54
CA SER A 199 -10.33 -6.48 -4.20
C SER A 199 -10.34 -5.01 -4.60
N LEU A 200 -11.52 -4.52 -5.01
CA LEU A 200 -11.69 -3.10 -5.30
C LEU A 200 -11.74 -2.30 -3.99
N ASP A 201 -10.88 -1.33 -3.87
CA ASP A 201 -10.98 -0.31 -2.84
C ASP A 201 -11.94 0.79 -3.30
N VAL A 202 -13.16 0.74 -2.78
CA VAL A 202 -14.22 1.67 -3.14
C VAL A 202 -13.96 3.08 -2.58
N GLU A 203 -13.25 3.18 -1.46
CA GLU A 203 -12.99 4.45 -0.77
C GLU A 203 -11.92 5.26 -1.48
N ASN A 204 -10.84 4.62 -1.89
CA ASN A 204 -9.73 5.27 -2.60
C ASN A 204 -9.95 5.33 -4.13
N SER A 205 -10.94 4.61 -4.67
CA SER A 205 -11.29 4.68 -6.09
C SER A 205 -12.02 5.97 -6.43
N VAL A 206 -11.65 6.57 -7.56
CA VAL A 206 -12.28 7.81 -8.06
C VAL A 206 -13.60 7.47 -8.76
N LYS A 207 -14.71 7.90 -8.16
CA LYS A 207 -16.06 7.64 -8.70
C LYS A 207 -16.28 8.46 -9.96
N GLY A 208 -16.85 7.83 -10.96
CA GLY A 208 -17.34 8.42 -12.20
C GLY A 208 -18.87 8.62 -12.20
N PRO A 209 -19.45 8.89 -13.37
CA PRO A 209 -20.89 9.01 -13.50
C PRO A 209 -21.62 7.69 -13.23
N VAL A 210 -22.87 7.79 -12.79
CA VAL A 210 -23.75 6.62 -12.68
C VAL A 210 -24.29 6.28 -14.07
N VAL A 211 -24.09 5.06 -14.52
CA VAL A 211 -24.58 4.54 -15.79
C VAL A 211 -25.46 3.32 -15.50
N ASP A 212 -26.69 3.33 -15.99
CA ASP A 212 -27.70 2.25 -15.78
C ASP A 212 -27.88 1.89 -14.28
N GLY A 213 -27.81 2.90 -13.39
CA GLY A 213 -27.97 2.73 -11.95
C GLY A 213 -26.74 2.17 -11.23
N GLN A 214 -25.63 1.95 -11.94
CA GLN A 214 -24.36 1.49 -11.37
C GLN A 214 -23.31 2.61 -11.33
N ILE A 215 -22.56 2.66 -10.24
CA ILE A 215 -21.44 3.59 -10.12
C ILE A 215 -20.31 3.08 -11.03
N THR A 216 -19.83 3.96 -11.92
CA THR A 216 -18.61 3.73 -12.68
C THR A 216 -17.43 4.38 -11.93
N TYR A 217 -16.20 4.01 -12.31
CA TYR A 217 -14.99 4.59 -11.73
C TYR A 217 -14.15 5.24 -12.82
N LEU A 218 -13.70 6.48 -12.60
CA LEU A 218 -12.69 7.15 -13.42
C LEU A 218 -11.31 6.56 -13.16
N ASP A 219 -11.04 6.21 -11.91
CA ASP A 219 -9.90 5.43 -11.50
C ASP A 219 -10.33 4.34 -10.51
N SER A 220 -9.88 3.10 -10.74
CA SER A 220 -10.13 1.96 -9.87
C SER A 220 -8.85 1.61 -9.12
N VAL A 221 -8.88 1.73 -7.81
CA VAL A 221 -7.80 1.25 -6.94
C VAL A 221 -8.07 -0.20 -6.58
N LEU A 222 -7.10 -1.06 -6.86
CA LEU A 222 -7.18 -2.48 -6.52
C LEU A 222 -6.20 -2.77 -5.38
N VAL A 223 -6.72 -3.21 -4.25
CA VAL A 223 -5.91 -3.76 -3.16
C VAL A 223 -5.55 -5.20 -3.52
N GLU A 224 -4.26 -5.44 -3.60
CA GLU A 224 -3.69 -6.76 -3.84
C GLU A 224 -3.13 -7.30 -2.52
N TYR A 225 -3.49 -8.52 -2.18
CA TYR A 225 -3.03 -9.17 -0.95
C TYR A 225 -2.88 -10.67 -1.13
N ASN A 226 -2.11 -11.29 -0.24
CA ASN A 226 -1.93 -12.73 -0.24
C ASN A 226 -2.78 -13.36 0.88
N ALA A 227 -3.75 -14.19 0.50
CA ALA A 227 -4.66 -14.83 1.46
C ALA A 227 -3.94 -15.80 2.41
N LEU A 228 -2.85 -16.44 1.96
CA LEU A 228 -2.02 -17.29 2.80
C LEU A 228 -1.30 -16.47 3.87
N ALA A 229 -0.63 -15.39 3.48
CA ALA A 229 0.05 -14.50 4.42
C ALA A 229 -0.93 -13.91 5.45
N ASN A 230 -2.11 -13.47 5.02
CA ASN A 230 -3.15 -12.98 5.92
C ASN A 230 -3.63 -14.05 6.90
N SER A 231 -3.77 -15.31 6.47
CA SER A 231 -4.13 -16.43 7.36
C SER A 231 -3.05 -16.72 8.42
N MET A 232 -1.82 -16.32 8.16
CA MET A 232 -0.69 -16.39 9.08
C MET A 232 -0.52 -15.12 9.94
N ASN A 233 -1.49 -14.21 9.93
CA ASN A 233 -1.43 -12.89 10.57
C ASN A 233 -0.24 -12.02 10.09
N ALA A 234 0.20 -12.22 8.87
CA ALA A 234 1.25 -11.46 8.22
C ALA A 234 0.65 -10.60 7.09
N TYR A 235 0.22 -9.41 7.43
CA TYR A 235 -0.38 -8.44 6.49
C TYR A 235 0.72 -7.70 5.71
N ILE A 236 1.48 -8.44 4.93
CA ILE A 236 2.71 -8.01 4.27
C ILE A 236 2.48 -7.04 3.09
N ASN A 237 1.23 -6.79 2.72
CA ASN A 237 0.84 -5.76 1.76
C ASN A 237 0.48 -4.42 2.42
N ASN A 238 0.29 -4.37 3.74
CA ASN A 238 -0.16 -3.19 4.46
C ASN A 238 1.03 -2.28 4.80
N GLU A 239 0.98 -1.03 4.34
CA GLU A 239 2.05 -0.03 4.56
C GLU A 239 2.15 0.45 6.02
N ASP A 240 1.08 0.35 6.83
CA ASP A 240 1.10 0.66 8.26
C ASP A 240 1.74 -0.42 9.11
N SER A 241 2.02 -1.55 8.52
CA SER A 241 2.60 -2.70 9.19
C SER A 241 4.13 -2.68 9.07
N ASN A 242 4.80 -3.35 9.99
CA ASN A 242 6.24 -3.53 9.94
C ASN A 242 6.58 -5.01 10.22
N TYR A 243 7.06 -5.70 9.19
CA TYR A 243 7.39 -7.12 9.26
C TYR A 243 8.85 -7.38 8.91
N THR A 244 9.39 -8.45 9.48
CA THR A 244 10.56 -9.14 8.97
C THR A 244 10.08 -10.45 8.37
N MET A 245 10.35 -10.68 7.10
CA MET A 245 10.02 -11.92 6.41
C MET A 245 11.28 -12.62 5.94
N ILE A 246 11.42 -13.90 6.28
CA ILE A 246 12.52 -14.74 5.85
C ILE A 246 12.07 -15.56 4.67
N LEU A 247 12.80 -15.51 3.57
CA LEU A 247 12.50 -16.23 2.35
C LEU A 247 13.70 -17.09 1.95
N PRO A 248 13.52 -18.41 1.79
CA PRO A 248 14.59 -19.29 1.32
C PRO A 248 14.88 -19.07 -0.16
N THR A 249 16.13 -19.26 -0.58
CA THR A 249 16.48 -19.39 -1.98
C THR A 249 15.83 -20.63 -2.60
N ASN A 250 15.78 -20.70 -3.93
CA ASN A 250 15.22 -21.88 -4.63
C ASN A 250 15.90 -23.18 -4.25
N GLU A 251 17.21 -23.17 -4.10
CA GLU A 251 17.99 -24.35 -3.70
C GLU A 251 17.60 -24.81 -2.30
N THR A 252 17.56 -23.88 -1.34
CA THR A 252 17.12 -24.15 0.04
C THR A 252 15.67 -24.62 0.08
N TRP A 253 14.79 -24.04 -0.74
CA TRP A 253 13.40 -24.45 -0.83
C TRP A 253 13.28 -25.92 -1.27
N ILE A 254 13.96 -26.30 -2.35
CA ILE A 254 13.91 -27.66 -2.89
C ILE A 254 14.46 -28.68 -1.89
N GLU A 255 15.62 -28.38 -1.28
CA GLU A 255 16.27 -29.25 -0.30
C GLU A 255 15.38 -29.47 0.94
N LYS A 256 14.85 -28.37 1.52
CA LYS A 256 14.01 -28.47 2.71
C LYS A 256 12.66 -29.07 2.43
N LYS A 257 12.09 -28.85 1.25
CA LYS A 257 10.86 -29.53 0.84
C LYS A 257 11.05 -31.05 0.80
N GLN A 258 12.14 -31.54 0.21
CA GLN A 258 12.46 -32.97 0.21
C GLN A 258 12.57 -33.50 1.62
N TYR A 259 13.29 -32.80 2.49
CA TYR A 259 13.41 -33.18 3.91
C TYR A 259 12.06 -33.25 4.62
N VAL A 260 11.20 -32.21 4.46
CA VAL A 260 9.88 -32.17 5.10
C VAL A 260 8.96 -33.27 4.56
N ASP A 261 9.02 -33.55 3.25
CA ASP A 261 8.19 -34.59 2.62
C ASP A 261 8.48 -35.99 3.20
N GLU A 262 9.70 -36.25 3.69
CA GLU A 262 10.05 -37.53 4.34
C GLU A 262 9.25 -37.78 5.64
N PHE A 263 8.74 -36.73 6.28
CA PHE A 263 7.96 -36.81 7.52
C PHE A 263 6.44 -36.75 7.29
N LEU A 264 6.01 -36.50 6.06
CA LEU A 264 4.59 -36.30 5.72
C LEU A 264 4.08 -37.48 4.87
N ASP A 265 4.02 -38.65 5.47
CA ASP A 265 3.39 -39.83 4.85
C ASP A 265 1.95 -39.97 5.33
N TYR A 266 1.01 -39.77 4.44
CA TYR A 266 -0.41 -39.86 4.73
C TYR A 266 -1.00 -41.14 4.14
N LEU A 267 -1.68 -41.90 4.98
CA LEU A 267 -2.48 -43.01 4.47
C LEU A 267 -3.62 -42.49 3.58
N PRO A 268 -3.95 -43.18 2.49
CA PRO A 268 -5.08 -42.83 1.66
C PRO A 268 -6.36 -42.74 2.51
N SER A 269 -7.16 -41.72 2.24
CA SER A 269 -8.42 -41.50 2.94
C SER A 269 -9.60 -41.51 1.97
N TYR A 270 -10.79 -41.79 2.50
CA TYR A 270 -12.01 -41.70 1.72
C TYR A 270 -12.69 -40.36 1.99
N GLN A 271 -13.00 -39.63 0.93
CA GLN A 271 -13.81 -38.42 0.99
C GLN A 271 -15.19 -38.72 0.38
N TYR A 272 -16.21 -38.11 0.96
CA TYR A 272 -17.53 -38.14 0.36
C TYR A 272 -17.58 -37.23 -0.84
N SER A 273 -18.23 -37.65 -1.94
CA SER A 273 -18.40 -36.83 -3.11
C SER A 273 -19.20 -35.56 -2.78
N LYS A 274 -19.04 -34.51 -3.59
CA LYS A 274 -19.79 -33.24 -3.45
C LYS A 274 -21.32 -33.51 -3.42
N ASN A 275 -21.78 -34.47 -4.20
CA ASN A 275 -23.19 -34.87 -4.26
C ASN A 275 -23.72 -35.48 -2.94
N PHE A 276 -22.83 -35.96 -2.10
CA PHE A 276 -23.19 -36.48 -0.78
C PHE A 276 -23.62 -35.34 0.18
N TYR A 277 -22.90 -34.22 0.14
CA TYR A 277 -23.23 -33.05 0.97
C TYR A 277 -24.50 -32.34 0.51
N ASP A 278 -24.77 -32.36 -0.80
CA ASP A 278 -25.97 -31.75 -1.39
C ASP A 278 -27.24 -32.58 -1.14
N LYS A 279 -27.08 -33.87 -0.76
CA LYS A 279 -28.18 -34.82 -0.49
C LYS A 279 -28.04 -35.44 0.89
N LEU A 280 -28.15 -34.64 1.94
CA LEU A 280 -28.04 -35.09 3.34
C LEU A 280 -28.97 -36.26 3.68
N ASP A 281 -30.09 -36.42 2.99
CA ASP A 281 -31.04 -37.55 3.17
C ASP A 281 -30.52 -38.87 2.63
N SER A 282 -29.45 -38.90 1.86
CA SER A 282 -28.83 -40.10 1.29
C SER A 282 -27.60 -40.59 2.03
N ILE A 283 -27.33 -40.09 3.24
CA ILE A 283 -26.19 -40.46 4.11
C ILE A 283 -26.03 -41.96 4.35
N LYS A 284 -27.08 -42.75 4.12
CA LYS A 284 -27.09 -44.19 4.38
C LYS A 284 -26.41 -45.03 3.29
N LYS A 285 -25.99 -44.48 2.18
CA LYS A 285 -25.32 -45.24 1.11
C LYS A 285 -23.80 -44.94 1.12
N SER A 286 -23.06 -45.88 1.68
CA SER A 286 -21.60 -45.87 1.75
C SER A 286 -20.86 -45.96 0.39
N THR A 287 -21.58 -45.86 -0.71
CA THR A 287 -21.07 -46.06 -2.07
C THR A 287 -20.54 -44.75 -2.73
N ASP A 288 -20.82 -43.58 -2.14
CA ASP A 288 -20.42 -42.28 -2.71
C ASP A 288 -19.06 -41.77 -2.15
N ARG A 289 -18.19 -42.69 -1.79
CA ARG A 289 -16.86 -42.37 -1.27
C ARG A 289 -15.83 -42.45 -2.39
N GLU A 290 -15.08 -41.40 -2.57
CA GLU A 290 -13.90 -41.40 -3.42
C GLU A 290 -12.65 -41.61 -2.56
N LEU A 291 -11.75 -42.49 -3.05
CA LEU A 291 -10.42 -42.62 -2.46
C LEU A 291 -9.60 -41.42 -2.88
N ILE A 292 -9.18 -40.64 -1.91
CA ILE A 292 -8.27 -39.50 -2.16
C ILE A 292 -6.84 -40.00 -2.01
N ASP A 293 -6.08 -39.81 -3.05
CA ASP A 293 -4.62 -39.83 -2.95
C ASP A 293 -4.17 -38.68 -2.06
N ASN A 294 -3.61 -38.99 -0.90
CA ASN A 294 -3.16 -38.01 0.07
C ASN A 294 -1.81 -37.36 -0.31
N ALA A 295 -1.20 -37.72 -1.41
CA ALA A 295 0.00 -37.05 -1.93
C ALA A 295 -0.23 -35.53 -2.09
N TYR A 296 -1.42 -35.12 -2.53
CA TYR A 296 -1.80 -33.70 -2.60
C TYR A 296 -1.83 -33.02 -1.22
N LEU A 297 -2.34 -33.70 -0.20
CA LEU A 297 -2.37 -33.16 1.17
C LEU A 297 -0.95 -33.05 1.74
N ALA A 298 -0.11 -34.07 1.53
CA ALA A 298 1.29 -34.05 1.92
C ALA A 298 2.03 -32.87 1.27
N ASP A 299 1.91 -32.72 -0.04
CA ASP A 299 2.52 -31.62 -0.79
C ASP A 299 2.03 -30.26 -0.30
N SER A 300 0.72 -30.10 -0.07
CA SER A 300 0.16 -28.82 0.42
C SER A 300 0.64 -28.49 1.83
N LEU A 301 0.74 -29.48 2.72
CA LEU A 301 1.19 -29.25 4.08
C LEU A 301 2.69 -29.00 4.17
N SER A 302 3.51 -29.68 3.37
CA SER A 302 4.95 -29.43 3.32
C SER A 302 5.27 -27.98 2.90
N HIS A 303 4.61 -27.49 1.85
CA HIS A 303 4.74 -26.11 1.42
C HIS A 303 4.30 -25.11 2.52
N LEU A 304 3.17 -25.40 3.18
CA LEU A 304 2.68 -24.54 4.26
C LEU A 304 3.67 -24.49 5.44
N LEU A 305 4.21 -25.64 5.85
CA LEU A 305 5.20 -25.72 6.94
C LEU A 305 6.47 -24.94 6.64
N MET A 306 6.87 -24.87 5.37
CA MET A 306 8.06 -24.14 4.96
C MET A 306 7.90 -22.62 5.00
N VAL A 307 6.68 -22.08 4.93
CA VAL A 307 6.47 -20.62 4.87
C VAL A 307 5.73 -20.06 6.08
N ALA A 308 4.91 -20.86 6.77
CA ALA A 308 4.01 -20.39 7.82
C ALA A 308 4.73 -19.73 9.00
N ASN A 309 5.99 -20.07 9.22
CA ASN A 309 6.75 -19.65 10.40
C ASN A 309 7.78 -18.56 10.11
N LEU A 310 7.85 -18.04 8.88
CA LEU A 310 8.94 -17.18 8.44
C LEU A 310 8.60 -15.68 8.46
N ALA A 311 7.44 -15.32 9.02
CA ALA A 311 7.03 -13.93 9.19
C ALA A 311 7.04 -13.54 10.67
N PHE A 312 7.62 -12.38 10.97
CA PHE A 312 7.75 -11.83 12.33
C PHE A 312 7.26 -10.39 12.34
N ASN A 313 6.43 -10.04 13.34
CA ASN A 313 5.87 -8.70 13.46
C ASN A 313 6.79 -7.81 14.32
N ASN A 314 7.41 -6.82 13.71
CA ASN A 314 8.35 -5.91 14.37
C ASN A 314 7.66 -4.97 15.38
N ASN A 315 6.35 -4.75 15.28
CA ASN A 315 5.59 -3.85 16.16
C ASN A 315 5.12 -4.52 17.46
N ARG A 316 5.30 -5.84 17.62
CA ARG A 316 4.82 -6.60 18.79
C ARG A 316 5.85 -6.81 19.89
N GLY A 317 6.87 -5.97 19.99
CA GLY A 317 7.88 -6.04 21.05
C GLY A 317 9.06 -7.00 20.76
N ASP A 318 9.03 -7.74 19.67
CA ASP A 318 10.14 -8.60 19.25
C ASP A 318 11.21 -7.88 18.41
N ASN A 319 11.05 -6.58 18.17
CA ASN A 319 12.00 -5.76 17.40
C ASN A 319 13.42 -5.76 18.02
N VAL A 320 13.53 -5.78 19.35
CA VAL A 320 14.84 -5.85 20.02
C VAL A 320 15.53 -7.19 19.75
N LYS A 321 14.77 -8.28 19.76
CA LYS A 321 15.28 -9.64 19.47
C LYS A 321 15.69 -9.76 18.02
N LEU A 322 14.84 -9.29 17.10
CA LEU A 322 15.13 -9.25 15.67
C LEU A 322 16.40 -8.44 15.39
N ASN A 323 16.56 -7.26 16.00
CA ASN A 323 17.76 -6.45 15.84
C ASN A 323 19.03 -7.18 16.30
N LYS A 324 18.97 -7.93 17.41
CA LYS A 324 20.09 -8.76 17.88
C LYS A 324 20.48 -9.81 16.85
N LEU A 325 19.51 -10.60 16.37
CA LEU A 325 19.73 -11.65 15.37
C LEU A 325 20.26 -11.09 14.06
N GLN A 326 19.69 -9.98 13.62
CA GLN A 326 20.11 -9.29 12.39
C GLN A 326 21.52 -8.71 12.47
N THR A 327 22.05 -8.51 13.67
CA THR A 327 23.43 -8.07 13.92
C THR A 327 24.38 -9.22 14.31
N GLY A 328 23.95 -10.48 14.15
CA GLY A 328 24.75 -11.67 14.44
C GLY A 328 24.86 -12.03 15.92
N GLN A 329 24.00 -11.45 16.78
CA GLN A 329 23.95 -11.79 18.20
C GLN A 329 22.97 -12.93 18.45
N THR A 330 23.21 -13.73 19.47
CA THR A 330 22.29 -14.80 19.89
C THR A 330 21.26 -14.31 20.90
N LEU A 331 20.12 -14.99 21.00
CA LEU A 331 19.07 -14.66 21.98
C LEU A 331 19.30 -15.26 23.37
N GLN A 332 20.32 -16.09 23.53
CA GLN A 332 20.63 -16.83 24.78
C GLN A 332 19.44 -17.72 25.20
N ALA A 333 18.79 -17.40 26.33
CA ALA A 333 17.69 -18.19 26.89
C ALA A 333 16.30 -17.73 26.38
N ASP A 334 16.23 -16.77 25.47
CA ASP A 334 14.98 -16.24 24.92
C ASP A 334 14.65 -16.87 23.57
N SER A 335 13.48 -16.58 23.01
CA SER A 335 13.00 -17.10 21.72
C SER A 335 12.45 -15.99 20.84
N LEU A 336 12.59 -16.14 19.53
CA LEU A 336 11.88 -15.36 18.53
C LEU A 336 10.53 -16.04 18.24
N VAL A 337 9.46 -15.28 18.18
CA VAL A 337 8.10 -15.81 17.96
C VAL A 337 7.58 -15.36 16.61
N SER A 338 7.22 -16.31 15.74
CA SER A 338 6.60 -16.01 14.44
C SER A 338 5.17 -15.47 14.59
N THR A 339 4.61 -14.94 13.50
CA THR A 339 3.22 -14.44 13.49
C THR A 339 2.17 -15.51 13.79
N VAL A 340 2.47 -16.78 13.54
CA VAL A 340 1.62 -17.93 13.88
C VAL A 340 1.91 -18.54 15.26
N GLY A 341 2.88 -17.97 16.01
CA GLY A 341 3.17 -18.36 17.38
C GLY A 341 4.22 -19.46 17.54
N LEU A 342 4.92 -19.89 16.47
CA LEU A 342 6.04 -20.81 16.60
C LEU A 342 7.23 -20.09 17.22
N LYS A 343 7.89 -20.77 18.17
CA LYS A 343 9.06 -20.24 18.87
C LYS A 343 10.34 -20.84 18.31
N PHE A 344 11.24 -19.96 17.91
CA PHE A 344 12.62 -20.29 17.54
C PHE A 344 13.52 -19.94 18.69
N TYR A 345 14.18 -20.93 19.28
CA TYR A 345 15.09 -20.73 20.39
C TYR A 345 16.52 -20.52 19.86
N SER A 346 17.26 -19.70 20.57
CA SER A 346 18.73 -19.55 20.49
C SER A 346 19.37 -19.78 19.09
N GLU A 347 19.81 -21.01 18.85
CA GLU A 347 20.54 -21.41 17.65
C GLU A 347 19.66 -21.42 16.42
N ASP A 348 18.44 -21.99 16.52
CA ASP A 348 17.50 -22.04 15.43
C ASP A 348 17.12 -20.63 14.96
N ALA A 349 16.91 -19.70 15.90
CA ALA A 349 16.64 -18.30 15.57
C ALA A 349 17.84 -17.63 14.87
N ALA A 350 19.07 -17.95 15.30
CA ALA A 350 20.27 -17.40 14.69
C ALA A 350 20.52 -17.95 13.27
N ASP A 351 20.20 -19.22 13.04
CA ASP A 351 20.37 -19.87 11.74
C ASP A 351 19.49 -19.26 10.65
N LEU A 352 18.29 -18.74 11.01
CA LEU A 352 17.40 -18.05 10.06
C LEU A 352 18.06 -16.82 9.43
N PHE A 353 18.97 -16.15 10.15
CA PHE A 353 19.63 -14.92 9.72
C PHE A 353 21.08 -15.13 9.28
N LYS A 354 21.62 -16.34 9.48
CA LYS A 354 22.98 -16.66 9.12
C LYS A 354 23.17 -16.60 7.61
N ASP A 355 24.13 -15.83 7.16
CA ASP A 355 24.45 -15.63 5.75
C ASP A 355 23.26 -15.12 4.90
N ALA A 356 22.20 -14.64 5.56
CA ALA A 356 21.02 -14.12 4.91
C ALA A 356 21.25 -12.69 4.40
N LYS A 357 20.74 -12.39 3.20
CA LYS A 357 20.81 -11.06 2.60
C LYS A 357 19.56 -10.27 2.98
N ARG A 358 19.76 -9.18 3.72
CA ARG A 358 18.69 -8.22 4.05
C ARG A 358 18.39 -7.29 2.89
N ILE A 359 17.10 -7.04 2.68
CA ILE A 359 16.58 -6.13 1.67
C ILE A 359 15.43 -5.35 2.29
N ASP A 360 15.64 -4.04 2.45
CA ASP A 360 14.65 -3.16 3.06
C ASP A 360 13.47 -2.93 2.12
N LYS A 361 12.26 -2.88 2.68
CA LYS A 361 10.99 -2.66 2.00
C LYS A 361 10.21 -1.54 2.68
N SER A 362 9.20 -0.98 2.01
CA SER A 362 8.42 0.13 2.58
C SER A 362 7.78 -0.23 3.92
N ASN A 363 7.38 -1.48 4.11
CA ASN A 363 6.71 -1.98 5.31
C ASN A 363 7.55 -3.02 6.10
N GLY A 364 8.88 -2.92 6.04
CA GLY A 364 9.78 -3.77 6.79
C GLY A 364 11.00 -4.26 6.04
N ALA A 365 11.33 -5.54 6.15
CA ALA A 365 12.49 -6.14 5.48
C ALA A 365 12.23 -7.59 5.07
N VAL A 366 12.81 -7.97 3.93
CA VAL A 366 12.95 -9.37 3.49
C VAL A 366 14.37 -9.82 3.76
N TRP A 367 14.54 -11.01 4.31
CA TRP A 367 15.82 -11.68 4.46
C TRP A 367 15.84 -12.93 3.59
N VAL A 368 16.65 -12.91 2.54
CA VAL A 368 16.84 -14.05 1.66
C VAL A 368 17.92 -14.94 2.25
N THR A 369 17.57 -16.19 2.61
CA THR A 369 18.42 -17.11 3.33
C THR A 369 18.74 -18.38 2.55
N ASN A 370 19.93 -18.92 2.79
CA ASN A 370 20.35 -20.25 2.33
C ASN A 370 20.17 -21.33 3.43
N SER A 371 19.51 -20.99 4.54
CA SER A 371 19.25 -21.92 5.65
C SER A 371 17.87 -21.67 6.25
N LEU A 372 17.15 -22.73 6.55
CA LEU A 372 15.89 -22.70 7.29
C LEU A 372 15.95 -23.39 8.65
N GLY A 373 17.18 -23.64 9.15
CA GLY A 373 17.41 -24.36 10.41
C GLY A 373 17.47 -25.86 10.26
#